data_42cceb08bc9fd3b17386f34ef123d633
#
_entry.id   42cceb08bc9fd3b17386f34ef123d633
#
_cell.length_a   1.000
_cell.length_b   1.000
_cell.length_c   1.000
_cell.angle_alpha   90.00
_cell.angle_beta   90.00
_cell.angle_gamma   90.00
#
_symmetry.space_group_name_H-M   'P 1'
#
loop_
_entity.id
_entity.type
_entity.pdbx_description
1 polymer ?
#
loop_
_entity_poly.entity_id
_entity_poly.type
_entity_poly.pdbx_seq_one_letter_code
_entity_poly.pdbx_strand_id
1 'polypeptide(L)'
;MPLMQNPLARLLVLLDYDGTVTAHECNALVLQNLTGDAWRELEAALHAGLIGHAECFSRQVALVSVPREQYIAQTVSAAELAPGFSDFLRALCTAGARTAIVSAGFREAIEAVWRRNDLPPVQVFASMLEGERPTYRLVLDPALGDCPICGPGACKGALARSLRRPGDVLAVFGDARSDLCMAREADQVFARGKLVALCEREGLPYHTLSDYRDALTELRSELTPRLPEKALT
;
A
#
# COMPACT_ATOMS: atom_id res chain seq x y z
N MET A 1 36.81 -15.24 -0.61
CA MET A 1 35.67 -15.16 0.32
C MET A 1 34.43 -14.85 -0.51
N PRO A 2 33.36 -15.65 -0.49
CA PRO A 2 32.13 -15.25 -1.14
C PRO A 2 31.65 -13.95 -0.49
N LEU A 3 31.39 -12.94 -1.30
CA LEU A 3 30.73 -11.70 -0.88
C LEU A 3 29.47 -12.10 -0.14
N MET A 4 29.36 -11.78 1.16
CA MET A 4 28.12 -11.96 1.90
C MET A 4 27.04 -11.21 1.14
N GLN A 5 26.18 -11.96 0.44
CA GLN A 5 25.06 -11.37 -0.29
C GLN A 5 24.21 -10.60 0.73
N ASN A 6 23.99 -9.33 0.48
CA ASN A 6 23.13 -8.50 1.32
C ASN A 6 21.74 -9.18 1.38
N PRO A 7 21.29 -9.62 2.57
CA PRO A 7 20.01 -10.35 2.67
C PRO A 7 18.82 -9.54 2.16
N LEU A 8 18.90 -8.20 2.22
CA LEU A 8 17.86 -7.31 1.72
C LEU A 8 17.80 -7.25 0.17
N ALA A 9 18.83 -7.71 -0.55
CA ALA A 9 18.81 -7.72 -2.02
C ALA A 9 17.79 -8.71 -2.62
N ARG A 10 17.30 -9.68 -1.82
CA ARG A 10 16.25 -10.62 -2.20
C ARG A 10 14.85 -10.17 -1.76
N LEU A 11 14.76 -9.02 -1.12
CA LEU A 11 13.51 -8.51 -0.58
C LEU A 11 12.70 -7.83 -1.69
N LEU A 12 11.42 -8.23 -1.79
CA LEU A 12 10.38 -7.51 -2.50
C LEU A 12 9.47 -6.86 -1.46
N VAL A 13 9.42 -5.54 -1.43
CA VAL A 13 8.58 -4.79 -0.49
C VAL A 13 7.43 -4.16 -1.26
N LEU A 14 6.21 -4.50 -0.90
CA LEU A 14 5.00 -3.90 -1.44
C LEU A 14 4.33 -3.06 -0.35
N LEU A 15 4.12 -1.81 -0.65
CA LEU A 15 3.59 -0.82 0.29
C LEU A 15 2.24 -0.32 -0.23
N ASP A 16 1.19 -0.47 0.54
CA ASP A 16 0.02 0.38 0.35
C ASP A 16 0.38 1.84 0.63
N TYR A 17 -0.40 2.76 0.10
CA TYR A 17 -0.09 4.18 0.23
C TYR A 17 -0.92 4.87 1.31
N ASP A 18 -2.24 4.90 1.13
CA ASP A 18 -3.16 5.69 1.94
C ASP A 18 -3.41 5.02 3.30
N GLY A 19 -3.07 5.69 4.38
CA GLY A 19 -3.11 5.09 5.71
C GLY A 19 -1.94 4.14 6.04
N THR A 20 -1.01 3.91 5.13
CA THR A 20 0.18 3.07 5.30
C THR A 20 1.46 3.88 5.14
N VAL A 21 1.82 4.29 3.92
CA VAL A 21 2.93 5.23 3.66
C VAL A 21 2.59 6.61 4.22
N THR A 22 1.34 7.01 4.14
CA THR A 22 0.83 8.21 4.82
C THR A 22 0.36 7.88 6.24
N ALA A 23 0.47 8.86 7.12
CA ALA A 23 0.06 8.74 8.52
C ALA A 23 -1.45 8.54 8.68
N HIS A 24 -2.24 9.02 7.73
CA HIS A 24 -3.70 9.02 7.73
C HIS A 24 -4.26 8.59 6.39
N GLU A 25 -5.54 8.21 6.35
CA GLU A 25 -6.31 7.96 5.12
C GLU A 25 -6.61 9.30 4.42
N CYS A 26 -5.69 9.77 3.57
CA CYS A 26 -5.76 11.08 2.91
C CYS A 26 -6.98 11.20 2.01
N ASN A 27 -7.33 10.14 1.27
CA ASN A 27 -8.49 10.13 0.39
C ASN A 27 -9.80 10.32 1.15
N ALA A 28 -9.96 9.66 2.30
CA ALA A 28 -11.13 9.84 3.16
C ALA A 28 -11.27 11.28 3.67
N LEU A 29 -10.15 11.90 4.07
CA LEU A 29 -10.14 13.31 4.50
C LEU A 29 -10.56 14.26 3.37
N VAL A 30 -10.04 14.04 2.16
CA VAL A 30 -10.35 14.87 1.00
C VAL A 30 -11.79 14.68 0.54
N LEU A 31 -12.30 13.45 0.49
CA LEU A 31 -13.69 13.17 0.19
C LEU A 31 -14.63 13.80 1.20
N GLN A 32 -14.32 13.72 2.50
CA GLN A 32 -15.10 14.39 3.53
C GLN A 32 -15.20 15.90 3.31
N ASN A 33 -14.08 16.53 2.94
CA ASN A 33 -14.02 17.97 2.68
C ASN A 33 -14.79 18.39 1.41
N LEU A 34 -14.76 17.54 0.37
CA LEU A 34 -15.31 17.87 -0.93
C LEU A 34 -16.77 17.43 -1.14
N THR A 35 -17.22 16.39 -0.43
CA THR A 35 -18.53 15.75 -0.65
C THR A 35 -19.40 15.66 0.61
N GLY A 36 -18.91 16.16 1.75
CA GLY A 36 -19.57 15.96 3.03
C GLY A 36 -19.66 14.48 3.37
N ASP A 37 -20.82 13.99 3.83
CA ASP A 37 -21.02 12.59 4.22
C ASP A 37 -21.46 11.66 3.09
N ALA A 38 -21.68 12.17 1.87
CA ALA A 38 -22.21 11.38 0.76
C ALA A 38 -21.36 10.15 0.39
N TRP A 39 -20.04 10.20 0.56
CA TRP A 39 -19.14 9.09 0.30
C TRP A 39 -19.27 7.94 1.32
N ARG A 40 -19.78 8.20 2.53
CA ARG A 40 -19.89 7.21 3.62
C ARG A 40 -20.91 6.12 3.33
N GLU A 41 -21.95 6.41 2.56
CA GLU A 41 -22.93 5.40 2.13
C GLU A 41 -22.28 4.36 1.23
N LEU A 42 -21.33 4.78 0.39
CA LEU A 42 -20.55 3.89 -0.48
C LEU A 42 -19.60 3.01 0.34
N GLU A 43 -18.95 3.58 1.36
CA GLU A 43 -18.15 2.80 2.32
C GLU A 43 -19.00 1.77 3.08
N ALA A 44 -20.18 2.15 3.52
CA ALA A 44 -21.10 1.22 4.19
C ALA A 44 -21.52 0.06 3.26
N ALA A 45 -21.82 0.35 1.98
CA ALA A 45 -22.13 -0.65 0.98
C ALA A 45 -20.95 -1.60 0.70
N LEU A 46 -19.72 -1.07 0.65
CA LEU A 46 -18.49 -1.86 0.54
C LEU A 46 -18.30 -2.78 1.74
N HIS A 47 -18.46 -2.25 2.96
CA HIS A 47 -18.32 -3.04 4.19
C HIS A 47 -19.38 -4.14 4.29
N ALA A 48 -20.59 -3.88 3.80
CA ALA A 48 -21.66 -4.88 3.72
C ALA A 48 -21.46 -5.92 2.60
N GLY A 49 -20.43 -5.74 1.75
CA GLY A 49 -20.15 -6.61 0.60
C GLY A 49 -21.14 -6.46 -0.56
N LEU A 50 -21.88 -5.36 -0.60
CA LEU A 50 -22.87 -5.07 -1.67
C LEU A 50 -22.19 -4.58 -2.94
N ILE A 51 -21.03 -3.93 -2.83
CA ILE A 51 -20.20 -3.45 -3.93
C ILE A 51 -18.74 -3.82 -3.70
N GLY A 52 -17.95 -3.90 -4.76
CA GLY A 52 -16.50 -4.12 -4.70
C GLY A 52 -15.70 -2.83 -4.49
N HIS A 53 -14.39 -2.95 -4.19
CA HIS A 53 -13.50 -1.82 -3.97
C HIS A 53 -13.41 -0.87 -5.18
N ALA A 54 -13.28 -1.42 -6.39
CA ALA A 54 -13.20 -0.64 -7.62
C ALA A 54 -14.47 0.19 -7.85
N GLU A 55 -15.64 -0.41 -7.65
CA GLU A 55 -16.94 0.28 -7.79
C GLU A 55 -17.10 1.35 -6.72
N CYS A 56 -16.79 1.03 -5.45
CA CYS A 56 -16.87 1.99 -4.37
C CYS A 56 -16.07 3.25 -4.69
N PHE A 57 -14.79 3.08 -5.03
CA PHE A 57 -13.91 4.21 -5.29
C PHE A 57 -14.30 4.98 -6.56
N SER A 58 -14.70 4.29 -7.64
CA SER A 58 -15.22 4.95 -8.84
C SER A 58 -16.44 5.83 -8.55
N ARG A 59 -17.37 5.34 -7.73
CA ARG A 59 -18.57 6.10 -7.34
C ARG A 59 -18.23 7.26 -6.39
N GLN A 60 -17.25 7.10 -5.49
CA GLN A 60 -16.76 8.18 -4.64
C GLN A 60 -16.14 9.31 -5.46
N VAL A 61 -15.31 8.97 -6.45
CA VAL A 61 -14.71 9.95 -7.37
C VAL A 61 -15.77 10.72 -8.16
N ALA A 62 -16.86 10.06 -8.56
CA ALA A 62 -17.97 10.69 -9.28
C ALA A 62 -18.77 11.72 -8.44
N LEU A 63 -18.64 11.69 -7.10
CA LEU A 63 -19.24 12.71 -6.22
C LEU A 63 -18.46 14.04 -6.22
N VAL A 64 -17.19 14.02 -6.65
CA VAL A 64 -16.33 15.20 -6.61
C VAL A 64 -16.69 16.20 -7.69
N SER A 65 -16.95 17.45 -7.28
CA SER A 65 -17.41 18.53 -8.15
C SER A 65 -16.40 19.65 -8.39
N VAL A 66 -15.19 19.55 -7.79
CA VAL A 66 -14.11 20.53 -8.01
C VAL A 66 -13.28 20.17 -9.24
N PRO A 67 -12.50 21.13 -9.82
CA PRO A 67 -11.56 20.83 -10.90
C PRO A 67 -10.56 19.74 -10.50
N ARG A 68 -10.11 18.93 -11.47
CA ARG A 68 -9.18 17.81 -11.28
C ARG A 68 -7.91 18.25 -10.54
N GLU A 69 -7.32 19.36 -10.96
CA GLU A 69 -6.10 19.90 -10.38
C GLU A 69 -6.30 20.25 -8.89
N GLN A 70 -7.47 20.77 -8.54
CA GLN A 70 -7.83 21.09 -7.16
C GLN A 70 -7.99 19.82 -6.32
N TYR A 71 -8.61 18.77 -6.88
CA TYR A 71 -8.76 17.48 -6.19
C TYR A 71 -7.39 16.86 -5.91
N ILE A 72 -6.52 16.77 -6.92
CA ILE A 72 -5.16 16.26 -6.77
C ILE A 72 -4.35 17.11 -5.79
N ALA A 73 -4.41 18.44 -5.89
CA ALA A 73 -3.69 19.33 -4.97
C ALA A 73 -4.14 19.15 -3.51
N GLN A 74 -5.43 18.95 -3.24
CA GLN A 74 -5.94 18.66 -1.90
C GLN A 74 -5.43 17.30 -1.40
N THR A 75 -5.41 16.26 -2.26
CA THR A 75 -4.86 14.94 -1.91
C THR A 75 -3.39 15.03 -1.56
N VAL A 76 -2.60 15.77 -2.35
CA VAL A 76 -1.18 16.01 -2.05
C VAL A 76 -1.01 16.79 -0.75
N SER A 77 -1.83 17.80 -0.50
CA SER A 77 -1.76 18.61 0.73
C SER A 77 -2.12 17.81 1.98
N ALA A 78 -3.07 16.90 1.89
CA ALA A 78 -3.47 16.03 3.00
C ALA A 78 -2.44 14.93 3.33
N ALA A 79 -1.54 14.64 2.40
CA ALA A 79 -0.58 13.55 2.55
C ALA A 79 0.59 13.96 3.45
N GLU A 80 0.60 13.44 4.66
CA GLU A 80 1.72 13.46 5.60
C GLU A 80 2.34 12.06 5.66
N LEU A 81 3.68 11.97 5.53
CA LEU A 81 4.37 10.68 5.59
C LEU A 81 4.32 10.10 7.02
N ALA A 82 4.13 8.80 7.09
CA ALA A 82 4.17 8.08 8.37
C ALA A 82 5.57 8.20 9.03
N PRO A 83 5.64 8.17 10.38
CA PRO A 83 6.90 8.30 11.11
C PRO A 83 7.94 7.27 10.64
N GLY A 84 9.17 7.77 10.36
CA GLY A 84 10.30 6.93 9.93
C GLY A 84 10.27 6.45 8.49
N PHE A 85 9.21 6.72 7.71
CA PHE A 85 9.06 6.19 6.35
C PHE A 85 10.20 6.60 5.41
N SER A 86 10.59 7.86 5.40
CA SER A 86 11.66 8.36 4.51
C SER A 86 12.98 7.63 4.73
N ASP A 87 13.39 7.43 5.97
CA ASP A 87 14.62 6.72 6.32
C ASP A 87 14.52 5.23 5.98
N PHE A 88 13.37 4.61 6.25
CA PHE A 88 13.07 3.23 5.88
C PHE A 88 13.24 3.02 4.37
N LEU A 89 12.61 3.86 3.55
CA LEU A 89 12.68 3.74 2.09
C LEU A 89 14.11 3.92 1.58
N ARG A 90 14.84 4.92 2.09
CA ARG A 90 16.26 5.14 1.74
C ARG A 90 17.13 3.93 2.11
N ALA A 91 16.89 3.33 3.27
CA ALA A 91 17.61 2.14 3.71
C ALA A 91 17.34 0.93 2.81
N LEU A 92 16.09 0.70 2.39
CA LEU A 92 15.70 -0.36 1.44
C LEU A 92 16.39 -0.15 0.09
N CYS A 93 16.32 1.05 -0.46
CA CYS A 93 16.95 1.38 -1.75
C CYS A 93 18.47 1.20 -1.70
N THR A 94 19.12 1.67 -0.64
CA THR A 94 20.57 1.50 -0.44
C THR A 94 20.96 0.03 -0.35
N ALA A 95 20.09 -0.78 0.24
CA ALA A 95 20.30 -2.22 0.37
C ALA A 95 19.99 -3.01 -0.91
N GLY A 96 19.47 -2.36 -1.96
CA GLY A 96 19.10 -3.01 -3.22
C GLY A 96 17.80 -3.80 -3.16
N ALA A 97 16.94 -3.57 -2.16
CA ALA A 97 15.62 -4.16 -2.09
C ALA A 97 14.72 -3.63 -3.22
N ARG A 98 13.92 -4.51 -3.81
CA ARG A 98 12.89 -4.09 -4.78
C ARG A 98 11.68 -3.58 -4.01
N THR A 99 11.30 -2.33 -4.24
CA THR A 99 10.20 -1.69 -3.51
C THR A 99 9.19 -1.12 -4.51
N ALA A 100 7.91 -1.33 -4.24
CA ALA A 100 6.84 -0.74 -5.04
C ALA A 100 5.68 -0.25 -4.15
N ILE A 101 5.03 0.81 -4.61
CA ILE A 101 3.75 1.29 -4.08
C ILE A 101 2.62 0.61 -4.84
N VAL A 102 1.63 0.11 -4.10
CA VAL A 102 0.43 -0.56 -4.65
C VAL A 102 -0.81 0.08 -4.05
N SER A 103 -1.44 0.99 -4.77
CA SER A 103 -2.51 1.83 -4.25
C SER A 103 -3.73 1.90 -5.17
N ALA A 104 -4.92 2.03 -4.60
CA ALA A 104 -6.10 2.45 -5.34
C ALA A 104 -6.14 3.97 -5.58
N GLY A 105 -5.33 4.75 -4.85
CA GLY A 105 -5.24 6.20 -4.98
C GLY A 105 -4.63 6.68 -6.30
N PHE A 106 -4.45 7.99 -6.44
CA PHE A 106 -4.03 8.61 -7.70
C PHE A 106 -2.49 8.63 -7.84
N ARG A 107 -2.00 8.03 -8.92
CA ARG A 107 -0.57 7.99 -9.26
C ARG A 107 0.07 9.38 -9.22
N GLU A 108 -0.55 10.35 -9.84
CA GLU A 108 -0.01 11.72 -9.91
C GLU A 108 0.09 12.40 -8.54
N ALA A 109 -0.85 12.13 -7.61
CA ALA A 109 -0.77 12.63 -6.24
C ALA A 109 0.39 11.96 -5.49
N ILE A 110 0.53 10.63 -5.62
CA ILE A 110 1.64 9.87 -5.03
C ILE A 110 2.99 10.41 -5.53
N GLU A 111 3.16 10.54 -6.84
CA GLU A 111 4.39 11.06 -7.45
C GLU A 111 4.69 12.51 -7.03
N ALA A 112 3.67 13.34 -6.84
CA ALA A 112 3.84 14.71 -6.34
C ALA A 112 4.32 14.71 -4.88
N VAL A 113 3.78 13.82 -4.03
CA VAL A 113 4.25 13.65 -2.65
C VAL A 113 5.69 13.13 -2.61
N TRP A 114 6.04 12.19 -3.51
CA TRP A 114 7.42 11.69 -3.66
C TRP A 114 8.40 12.82 -3.96
N ARG A 115 8.11 13.65 -4.97
CA ARG A 115 8.92 14.80 -5.34
C ARG A 115 9.03 15.83 -4.21
N ARG A 116 7.91 16.14 -3.54
CA ARG A 116 7.90 17.10 -2.43
C ARG A 116 8.82 16.71 -1.27
N ASN A 117 8.95 15.39 -1.02
CA ASN A 117 9.73 14.85 0.09
C ASN A 117 11.12 14.33 -0.34
N ASP A 118 11.55 14.57 -1.58
CA ASP A 118 12.81 14.10 -2.14
C ASP A 118 13.07 12.60 -1.85
N LEU A 119 12.05 11.77 -2.12
CA LEU A 119 12.14 10.33 -1.87
C LEU A 119 12.83 9.59 -3.01
N PRO A 120 13.55 8.49 -2.72
CA PRO A 120 14.11 7.63 -3.76
C PRO A 120 13.04 7.13 -4.72
N PRO A 121 13.35 6.97 -6.01
CA PRO A 121 12.40 6.48 -6.99
C PRO A 121 11.98 5.03 -6.67
N VAL A 122 10.68 4.76 -6.78
CA VAL A 122 10.09 3.43 -6.66
C VAL A 122 9.11 3.19 -7.79
N GLN A 123 8.78 1.92 -8.03
CA GLN A 123 7.70 1.59 -8.94
C GLN A 123 6.35 1.90 -8.28
N VAL A 124 5.46 2.55 -9.01
CA VAL A 124 4.12 2.92 -8.50
C VAL A 124 3.05 2.25 -9.36
N PHE A 125 2.28 1.39 -8.75
CA PHE A 125 1.05 0.79 -9.31
C PHE A 125 -0.13 1.48 -8.62
N ALA A 126 -0.75 2.40 -9.34
CA ALA A 126 -1.80 3.24 -8.77
C ALA A 126 -2.77 3.70 -9.87
N SER A 127 -3.99 4.04 -9.46
CA SER A 127 -5.04 4.47 -10.37
C SER A 127 -4.74 5.86 -10.96
N MET A 128 -5.41 6.15 -12.07
CA MET A 128 -5.39 7.48 -12.70
C MET A 128 -6.78 8.09 -12.63
N LEU A 129 -6.84 9.39 -12.42
CA LEU A 129 -8.05 10.16 -12.52
C LEU A 129 -8.14 10.73 -13.94
N GLU A 130 -9.10 10.28 -14.73
CA GLU A 130 -9.33 10.77 -16.09
C GLU A 130 -10.61 11.58 -16.21
N GLY A 131 -10.71 12.35 -17.31
CA GLY A 131 -11.85 13.19 -17.60
C GLY A 131 -11.78 14.53 -16.89
N GLU A 132 -12.84 15.29 -17.10
CA GLU A 132 -13.07 16.60 -16.50
C GLU A 132 -14.44 16.62 -15.83
N ARG A 133 -14.64 17.61 -14.96
CA ARG A 133 -15.92 17.83 -14.29
C ARG A 133 -17.08 18.00 -15.32
N PRO A 134 -18.24 17.37 -15.08
CA PRO A 134 -18.64 16.56 -13.92
C PRO A 134 -18.42 15.04 -14.10
N THR A 135 -17.63 14.61 -15.06
CA THR A 135 -17.54 13.21 -15.52
C THR A 135 -16.18 12.59 -15.23
N TYR A 136 -15.72 12.68 -13.97
CA TYR A 136 -14.50 11.98 -13.58
C TYR A 136 -14.65 10.47 -13.69
N ARG A 137 -13.59 9.83 -14.17
CA ARG A 137 -13.47 8.38 -14.26
C ARG A 137 -12.19 7.92 -13.57
N LEU A 138 -12.34 6.93 -12.71
CA LEU A 138 -11.21 6.21 -12.15
C LEU A 138 -10.75 5.15 -13.15
N VAL A 139 -9.47 5.18 -13.53
CA VAL A 139 -8.84 4.14 -14.34
C VAL A 139 -7.86 3.39 -13.45
N LEU A 140 -8.17 2.13 -13.16
CA LEU A 140 -7.32 1.26 -12.35
C LEU A 140 -6.02 0.95 -13.10
N ASP A 141 -4.94 0.72 -12.35
CA ASP A 141 -3.68 0.28 -12.95
C ASP A 141 -3.86 -1.10 -13.60
N PRO A 142 -3.52 -1.27 -14.89
CA PRO A 142 -3.73 -2.54 -15.59
C PRO A 142 -2.89 -3.70 -15.03
N ALA A 143 -1.87 -3.43 -14.21
CA ALA A 143 -1.09 -4.45 -13.52
C ALA A 143 -1.83 -5.07 -12.32
N LEU A 144 -2.87 -4.41 -11.80
CA LEU A 144 -3.75 -5.00 -10.80
C LEU A 144 -4.58 -6.10 -11.48
N GLY A 145 -4.62 -7.27 -10.85
CA GLY A 145 -5.33 -8.40 -11.43
C GLY A 145 -6.73 -8.58 -10.90
N ASP A 146 -7.35 -9.65 -11.32
CA ASP A 146 -8.70 -10.04 -10.91
C ASP A 146 -8.68 -10.99 -9.72
N CYS A 147 -9.68 -10.90 -8.84
CA CYS A 147 -9.99 -11.98 -7.91
C CYS A 147 -11.46 -11.90 -7.44
N PRO A 148 -12.03 -13.00 -6.93
CA PRO A 148 -13.44 -13.02 -6.51
C PRO A 148 -13.77 -12.08 -5.35
N ILE A 149 -12.76 -11.67 -4.57
CA ILE A 149 -12.94 -10.83 -3.38
C ILE A 149 -12.83 -9.34 -3.73
N CYS A 150 -11.81 -8.97 -4.55
CA CYS A 150 -11.54 -7.58 -4.89
C CYS A 150 -12.35 -7.11 -6.10
N GLY A 151 -12.81 -8.03 -6.93
CA GLY A 151 -13.40 -7.75 -8.22
C GLY A 151 -12.36 -7.63 -9.35
N PRO A 152 -12.80 -7.32 -10.57
CA PRO A 152 -11.93 -7.20 -11.72
C PRO A 152 -11.00 -5.99 -11.61
N GLY A 153 -9.73 -6.18 -11.97
CA GLY A 153 -8.71 -5.14 -12.05
C GLY A 153 -8.33 -4.46 -10.72
N ALA A 154 -8.69 -5.04 -9.56
CA ALA A 154 -8.49 -4.39 -8.27
C ALA A 154 -7.67 -5.21 -7.25
N CYS A 155 -7.15 -6.37 -7.65
CA CYS A 155 -6.50 -7.27 -6.71
C CYS A 155 -5.00 -7.00 -6.57
N LYS A 156 -4.61 -6.41 -5.44
CA LYS A 156 -3.20 -6.20 -5.07
C LYS A 156 -2.45 -7.54 -4.88
N GLY A 157 -3.13 -8.61 -4.45
CA GLY A 157 -2.55 -9.94 -4.32
C GLY A 157 -2.16 -10.56 -5.65
N ALA A 158 -2.95 -10.37 -6.70
CA ALA A 158 -2.60 -10.81 -8.05
C ALA A 158 -1.35 -10.09 -8.56
N LEU A 159 -1.23 -8.80 -8.31
CA LEU A 159 -0.01 -8.03 -8.61
C LEU A 159 1.19 -8.56 -7.79
N ALA A 160 1.01 -8.81 -6.49
CA ALA A 160 2.07 -9.34 -5.63
C ALA A 160 2.66 -10.65 -6.19
N ARG A 161 1.80 -11.58 -6.61
CA ARG A 161 2.23 -12.83 -7.29
C ARG A 161 3.01 -12.56 -8.57
N SER A 162 2.55 -11.62 -9.39
CA SER A 162 3.20 -11.31 -10.68
C SER A 162 4.59 -10.68 -10.54
N LEU A 163 4.81 -9.93 -9.46
CA LEU A 163 6.09 -9.25 -9.19
C LEU A 163 7.10 -10.15 -8.49
N ARG A 164 6.64 -11.19 -7.78
CA ARG A 164 7.48 -12.09 -7.01
C ARG A 164 8.30 -13.00 -7.93
N ARG A 165 9.61 -13.05 -7.71
CA ARG A 165 10.56 -13.93 -8.41
C ARG A 165 10.92 -15.14 -7.54
N PRO A 166 11.39 -16.23 -8.14
CA PRO A 166 11.92 -17.36 -7.37
C PRO A 166 13.03 -16.90 -6.41
N GLY A 167 12.86 -17.24 -5.13
CA GLY A 167 13.82 -16.89 -4.10
C GLY A 167 13.64 -15.49 -3.49
N ASP A 168 12.66 -14.69 -3.89
CA ASP A 168 12.31 -13.47 -3.19
C ASP A 168 11.64 -13.77 -1.85
N VAL A 169 11.92 -12.91 -0.88
CA VAL A 169 11.13 -12.76 0.33
C VAL A 169 10.19 -11.57 0.11
N LEU A 170 8.89 -11.81 0.20
CA LEU A 170 7.86 -10.79 0.02
C LEU A 170 7.44 -10.23 1.35
N ALA A 171 7.69 -8.93 1.57
CA ALA A 171 7.18 -8.16 2.70
C ALA A 171 6.08 -7.21 2.22
N VAL A 172 4.96 -7.20 2.92
CA VAL A 172 3.77 -6.41 2.59
C VAL A 172 3.43 -5.49 3.75
N PHE A 173 3.15 -4.24 3.43
CA PHE A 173 2.72 -3.21 4.36
C PHE A 173 1.33 -2.73 3.96
N GLY A 174 0.40 -2.71 4.93
CA GLY A 174 -0.98 -2.31 4.64
C GLY A 174 -1.77 -1.98 5.90
N ASP A 175 -2.97 -1.40 5.70
CA ASP A 175 -3.83 -0.96 6.80
C ASP A 175 -5.30 -1.38 6.64
N ALA A 176 -5.73 -1.76 5.43
CA ALA A 176 -7.14 -1.90 5.10
C ALA A 176 -7.50 -3.27 4.49
N ARG A 177 -8.78 -3.45 4.23
CA ARG A 177 -9.32 -4.67 3.59
C ARG A 177 -8.75 -4.91 2.18
N SER A 178 -8.44 -3.84 1.45
CA SER A 178 -7.84 -3.91 0.11
C SER A 178 -6.49 -4.63 0.09
N ASP A 179 -5.79 -4.66 1.23
CA ASP A 179 -4.46 -5.23 1.37
C ASP A 179 -4.46 -6.70 1.74
N LEU A 180 -5.62 -7.23 2.18
CA LEU A 180 -5.72 -8.59 2.67
C LEU A 180 -5.28 -9.64 1.64
N CYS A 181 -5.65 -9.47 0.36
CA CYS A 181 -5.20 -10.38 -0.69
C CYS A 181 -3.68 -10.32 -0.92
N MET A 182 -3.07 -9.16 -0.74
CA MET A 182 -1.63 -8.98 -0.81
C MET A 182 -0.94 -9.60 0.43
N ALA A 183 -1.52 -9.42 1.62
CA ALA A 183 -1.04 -10.01 2.85
C ALA A 183 -1.03 -11.54 2.83
N ARG A 184 -2.01 -12.18 2.18
CA ARG A 184 -2.08 -13.64 2.00
C ARG A 184 -0.95 -14.22 1.14
N GLU A 185 -0.32 -13.41 0.30
CA GLU A 185 0.80 -13.81 -0.57
C GLU A 185 2.17 -13.58 0.09
N ALA A 186 2.19 -12.83 1.21
CA ALA A 186 3.42 -12.37 1.84
C ALA A 186 4.08 -13.43 2.72
N ASP A 187 5.42 -13.37 2.78
CA ASP A 187 6.19 -14.08 3.79
C ASP A 187 6.21 -13.30 5.10
N GLN A 188 6.10 -11.96 5.01
CA GLN A 188 6.04 -11.05 6.16
C GLN A 188 4.96 -10.00 5.94
N VAL A 189 4.10 -9.81 6.92
CA VAL A 189 3.03 -8.80 6.89
C VAL A 189 3.29 -7.78 7.99
N PHE A 190 3.32 -6.52 7.61
CA PHE A 190 3.32 -5.37 8.50
C PHE A 190 1.95 -4.70 8.43
N ALA A 191 1.15 -4.93 9.46
CA ALA A 191 -0.24 -4.52 9.49
C ALA A 191 -0.50 -3.39 10.48
N ARG A 192 -1.37 -2.47 10.10
CA ARG A 192 -1.99 -1.48 10.99
C ARG A 192 -3.48 -1.35 10.69
N GLY A 193 -4.19 -0.51 11.41
CA GLY A 193 -5.59 -0.22 11.13
C GLY A 193 -6.49 -1.47 11.09
N LYS A 194 -7.34 -1.54 10.08
CA LYS A 194 -8.31 -2.63 9.89
C LYS A 194 -7.66 -3.94 9.47
N LEU A 195 -6.47 -3.90 8.84
CA LEU A 195 -5.77 -5.11 8.40
C LEU A 195 -5.36 -6.00 9.58
N VAL A 196 -5.06 -5.42 10.76
CA VAL A 196 -4.73 -6.17 11.98
C VAL A 196 -5.84 -7.18 12.31
N ALA A 197 -7.07 -6.71 12.51
CA ALA A 197 -8.21 -7.57 12.82
C ALA A 197 -8.52 -8.58 11.70
N LEU A 198 -8.19 -8.26 10.45
CA LEU A 198 -8.33 -9.17 9.31
C LEU A 198 -7.28 -10.29 9.36
N CYS A 199 -6.03 -9.97 9.66
CA CYS A 199 -4.97 -10.96 9.85
C CYS A 199 -5.29 -11.90 11.01
N GLU A 200 -5.72 -11.37 12.16
CA GLU A 200 -6.13 -12.17 13.32
C GLU A 200 -7.26 -13.14 12.97
N ARG A 201 -8.29 -12.67 12.30
CA ARG A 201 -9.44 -13.51 11.89
C ARG A 201 -9.03 -14.65 10.95
N GLU A 202 -8.04 -14.43 10.10
CA GLU A 202 -7.58 -15.43 9.13
C GLU A 202 -6.38 -16.25 9.63
N GLY A 203 -5.86 -15.96 10.82
CA GLY A 203 -4.69 -16.64 11.35
C GLY A 203 -3.40 -16.34 10.58
N LEU A 204 -3.33 -15.18 9.91
CA LEU A 204 -2.13 -14.73 9.21
C LEU A 204 -1.16 -14.12 10.22
N PRO A 205 0.11 -14.58 10.28
CA PRO A 205 1.11 -13.94 11.11
C PRO A 205 1.39 -12.53 10.61
N TYR A 206 1.56 -11.59 11.53
CA TYR A 206 1.86 -10.20 11.20
C TYR A 206 2.68 -9.51 12.30
N HIS A 207 3.38 -8.45 11.90
CA HIS A 207 3.99 -7.45 12.79
C HIS A 207 3.10 -6.21 12.81
N THR A 208 2.89 -5.63 13.98
CA THR A 208 2.15 -4.36 14.09
C THR A 208 3.00 -3.21 13.56
N LEU A 209 2.51 -2.50 12.55
CA LEU A 209 3.18 -1.33 11.98
C LEU A 209 2.82 -0.07 12.79
N SER A 210 3.69 0.31 13.72
CA SER A 210 3.58 1.56 14.50
C SER A 210 4.56 2.62 14.01
N ASP A 211 5.79 2.22 13.70
CA ASP A 211 6.87 3.07 13.19
C ASP A 211 7.70 2.31 12.16
N TYR A 212 8.11 2.96 11.09
CA TYR A 212 8.91 2.32 10.04
C TYR A 212 10.35 2.01 10.45
N ARG A 213 10.87 2.64 11.50
CA ARG A 213 12.19 2.30 12.09
C ARG A 213 12.17 0.93 12.73
N ASP A 214 11.08 0.61 13.44
CA ASP A 214 10.88 -0.71 14.05
C ASP A 214 10.71 -1.76 12.96
N ALA A 215 9.90 -1.49 11.94
CA ALA A 215 9.70 -2.38 10.80
C ALA A 215 11.02 -2.70 10.06
N LEU A 216 11.94 -1.74 9.91
CA LEU A 216 13.25 -1.99 9.32
C LEU A 216 14.10 -2.95 10.17
N THR A 217 14.01 -2.83 11.48
CA THR A 217 14.71 -3.70 12.42
C THR A 217 14.19 -5.14 12.34
N GLU A 218 12.86 -5.30 12.33
CA GLU A 218 12.21 -6.60 12.18
C GLU A 218 12.58 -7.27 10.85
N LEU A 219 12.47 -6.54 9.72
CA LEU A 219 12.87 -7.05 8.40
C LEU A 219 14.31 -7.57 8.37
N ARG A 220 15.23 -6.88 9.03
CA ARG A 220 16.64 -7.28 9.10
C ARG A 220 16.84 -8.52 9.96
N SER A 221 16.16 -8.62 11.09
CA SER A 221 16.26 -9.75 12.00
C SER A 221 15.78 -11.06 11.37
N GLU A 222 14.66 -11.01 10.64
CA GLU A 222 14.07 -12.17 9.98
C GLU A 222 14.87 -12.65 8.75
N LEU A 223 15.58 -11.75 8.06
CA LEU A 223 16.39 -12.08 6.90
C LEU A 223 17.82 -12.53 7.26
N THR A 224 18.24 -12.30 8.49
CA THR A 224 19.56 -12.78 8.97
C THR A 224 19.43 -14.23 9.36
N PRO A 225 20.23 -15.16 8.77
CA PRO A 225 20.20 -16.55 9.18
C PRO A 225 20.46 -16.65 10.70
N ARG A 226 19.51 -17.24 11.45
CA ARG A 226 19.75 -17.57 12.86
C ARG A 226 20.97 -18.51 12.89
N LEU A 227 22.08 -18.07 13.47
CA LEU A 227 23.19 -18.95 13.74
C LEU A 227 22.64 -20.13 14.58
N PRO A 228 22.96 -21.39 14.22
CA PRO A 228 22.53 -22.51 15.04
C PRO A 228 23.06 -22.28 16.46
N GLU A 229 22.17 -22.33 17.45
CA GLU A 229 22.56 -22.36 18.84
C GLU A 229 23.59 -23.49 18.99
N LYS A 230 24.84 -23.12 19.27
CA LYS A 230 25.86 -24.10 19.64
C LYS A 230 25.30 -24.82 20.86
N ALA A 231 24.96 -26.09 20.67
CA ALA A 231 24.71 -26.98 21.79
C ALA A 231 25.91 -26.84 22.76
N LEU A 232 25.67 -26.17 23.86
CA LEU A 232 26.57 -26.19 24.99
C LEU A 232 26.45 -27.59 25.61
N THR A 233 27.32 -28.50 25.17
CA THR A 233 27.62 -29.74 25.88
C THR A 233 28.70 -29.46 26.88
#